data_5887f38a76d844ecc9a68b607691d602
#
_entry.id   5887f38a76d844ecc9a68b607691d602
#
_cell.length_a   1.000
_cell.length_b   1.000
_cell.length_c   1.000
_cell.angle_alpha   90.00
_cell.angle_beta   90.00
_cell.angle_gamma   90.00
#
_symmetry.space_group_name_H-M   'P 1'
#
loop_
_entity.id
_entity.type
_entity.pdbx_description
1 polymer ?
#
loop_
_entity_poly.entity_id
_entity_poly.type
_entity_poly.pdbx_seq_one_letter_code
_entity_poly.pdbx_strand_id
1 'polypeptide(L)'
;MPQDITIHVQTLVEAAERVIETLSTRDALALHGRDDVVFVDLRDIRELHREGRVPGAFHCPRGMLEFWIDPESPYHKPVFAQDKK
;
A
#
# COMPACT_ATOMS: atom_id res chain seq x y z
N MET A 1 8.82 -29.60 -7.22
CA MET A 1 10.12 -29.31 -7.78
C MET A 1 10.62 -27.97 -7.21
N PRO A 2 11.65 -28.00 -6.39
CA PRO A 2 12.12 -26.73 -5.83
C PRO A 2 12.78 -25.89 -6.91
N GLN A 3 12.53 -24.58 -6.82
CA GLN A 3 13.15 -23.63 -7.72
C GLN A 3 14.32 -22.93 -7.01
N ASP A 4 15.33 -22.60 -7.79
CA ASP A 4 16.45 -21.81 -7.28
C ASP A 4 16.01 -20.34 -7.18
N ILE A 5 15.94 -19.84 -5.96
CA ILE A 5 15.61 -18.45 -5.72
C ILE A 5 16.92 -17.66 -5.68
N THR A 6 17.11 -16.78 -6.65
CA THR A 6 18.28 -15.94 -6.76
C THR A 6 18.08 -14.54 -6.17
N ILE A 7 16.84 -14.06 -6.16
CA ILE A 7 16.47 -12.80 -5.53
C ILE A 7 15.44 -13.12 -4.44
N HIS A 8 15.86 -12.95 -3.20
CA HIS A 8 15.01 -13.24 -2.05
C HIS A 8 14.11 -12.06 -1.71
N VAL A 9 12.99 -12.33 -1.02
CA VAL A 9 12.03 -11.29 -0.64
C VAL A 9 12.70 -10.19 0.19
N GLN A 10 13.66 -10.54 1.05
CA GLN A 10 14.36 -9.53 1.85
C GLN A 10 15.11 -8.53 0.96
N THR A 11 15.68 -8.97 -0.14
CA THR A 11 16.33 -8.08 -1.10
C THR A 11 15.34 -7.12 -1.73
N LEU A 12 14.14 -7.61 -2.07
CA LEU A 12 13.08 -6.77 -2.64
C LEU A 12 12.59 -5.73 -1.64
N VAL A 13 12.42 -6.12 -0.38
CA VAL A 13 12.01 -5.21 0.70
C VAL A 13 13.04 -4.12 0.92
N GLU A 14 14.32 -4.48 1.00
CA GLU A 14 15.41 -3.52 1.19
C GLU A 14 15.50 -2.52 0.04
N ALA A 15 15.31 -2.99 -1.21
CA ALA A 15 15.30 -2.11 -2.37
C ALA A 15 14.13 -1.12 -2.32
N ALA A 16 12.95 -1.57 -1.90
CA ALA A 16 11.79 -0.71 -1.74
C ALA A 16 12.01 0.32 -0.63
N GLU A 17 12.57 -0.08 0.50
CA GLU A 17 12.84 0.81 1.63
C GLU A 17 13.79 1.95 1.28
N ARG A 18 14.69 1.75 0.33
CA ARG A 18 15.59 2.80 -0.15
C ARG A 18 14.88 3.87 -0.99
N VAL A 19 13.71 3.56 -1.52
CA VAL A 19 12.96 4.46 -2.41
C VAL A 19 11.86 5.20 -1.67
N ILE A 20 11.20 4.54 -0.72
CA ILE A 20 10.08 5.09 0.03
C ILE A 20 10.54 5.79 1.30
N GLU A 21 9.67 6.66 1.83
CA GLU A 21 9.81 7.21 3.17
C GLU A 21 9.03 6.32 4.14
N THR A 22 9.74 5.65 5.05
CA THR A 22 9.10 4.80 6.06
C THR A 22 8.83 5.62 7.30
N LEU A 23 7.54 5.73 7.65
CA LEU A 23 7.10 6.50 8.81
C LEU A 23 6.90 5.59 10.02
N SER A 24 7.20 6.13 11.21
CA SER A 24 6.76 5.49 12.45
C SER A 24 5.25 5.57 12.58
N THR A 25 4.68 4.72 13.44
CA THR A 25 3.23 4.77 13.75
C THR A 25 2.85 6.15 14.27
N ARG A 26 3.69 6.74 15.12
CA ARG A 26 3.44 8.07 15.67
C ARG A 26 3.35 9.14 14.58
N ASP A 27 4.31 9.14 13.65
CA ASP A 27 4.33 10.12 12.56
C ASP A 27 3.17 9.90 11.59
N ALA A 28 2.81 8.66 11.33
CA ALA A 28 1.66 8.33 10.50
C ALA A 28 0.34 8.79 11.15
N LEU A 29 0.19 8.62 12.46
CA LEU A 29 -1.00 9.10 13.18
C LEU A 29 -1.17 10.61 13.06
N ALA A 30 -0.08 11.37 13.03
CA ALA A 30 -0.12 12.82 12.85
C ALA A 30 -0.67 13.24 11.47
N LEU A 31 -0.59 12.35 10.48
CA LEU A 31 -1.12 12.59 9.13
C LEU A 31 -2.57 12.14 8.96
N HIS A 32 -3.10 11.35 9.88
CA HIS A 32 -4.45 10.81 9.77
C HIS A 32 -5.50 11.92 9.83
N GLY A 33 -6.44 11.87 8.89
CA GLY A 33 -7.51 12.85 8.81
C GLY A 33 -7.19 14.10 7.99
N ARG A 34 -5.98 14.23 7.46
CA ARG A 34 -5.63 15.35 6.60
C ARG A 34 -6.17 15.13 5.19
N ASP A 35 -6.69 16.19 4.57
CA ASP A 35 -7.26 16.12 3.22
C ASP A 35 -6.22 15.85 2.12
N ASP A 36 -4.96 16.17 2.38
CA ASP A 36 -3.85 15.98 1.44
C ASP A 36 -3.14 14.64 1.59
N VAL A 37 -3.69 13.74 2.39
CA VAL A 37 -3.10 12.43 2.68
C VAL A 37 -4.14 11.33 2.46
N VAL A 38 -3.72 10.25 1.81
CA VAL A 38 -4.54 9.04 1.65
C VAL A 38 -3.81 7.88 2.32
N PHE A 39 -4.51 7.20 3.25
CA PHE A 39 -4.04 5.93 3.79
C PHE A 39 -4.56 4.80 2.93
N VAL A 40 -3.67 3.96 2.45
CA VAL A 40 -4.00 2.79 1.64
C VAL A 40 -3.65 1.54 2.42
N ASP A 41 -4.64 0.69 2.66
CA ASP A 41 -4.45 -0.57 3.36
C ASP A 41 -4.27 -1.69 2.34
N LEU A 42 -3.09 -2.30 2.32
CA LEU A 42 -2.72 -3.34 1.36
C LEU A 42 -3.02 -4.75 1.84
N ARG A 43 -3.55 -4.90 3.04
CA ARG A 43 -3.78 -6.21 3.64
C ARG A 43 -4.92 -6.97 2.94
N ASP A 44 -4.93 -8.30 3.13
CA ASP A 44 -6.06 -9.14 2.74
C ASP A 44 -7.31 -8.71 3.51
N ILE A 45 -8.47 -8.76 2.86
CA ILE A 45 -9.74 -8.34 3.47
C ILE A 45 -10.04 -9.11 4.76
N ARG A 46 -9.61 -10.35 4.86
CA ARG A 46 -9.80 -11.17 6.05
C ARG A 46 -9.04 -10.63 7.26
N GLU A 47 -7.88 -10.00 7.02
CA GLU A 47 -7.11 -9.37 8.09
C GLU A 47 -7.84 -8.14 8.64
N LEU A 48 -8.48 -7.36 7.75
CA LEU A 48 -9.28 -6.21 8.17
C LEU A 48 -10.46 -6.64 9.03
N HIS A 49 -11.14 -7.71 8.66
CA HIS A 49 -12.26 -8.23 9.44
C HIS A 49 -11.83 -8.78 10.79
N ARG A 50 -10.65 -9.41 10.86
CA ARG A 50 -10.13 -10.01 12.09
C ARG A 50 -9.51 -9.00 13.04
N GLU A 51 -8.77 -8.03 12.51
CA GLU A 51 -7.91 -7.14 13.30
C GLU A 51 -8.34 -5.69 13.29
N GLY A 52 -9.39 -5.35 12.54
CA GLY A 52 -9.84 -3.97 12.38
C GLY A 52 -9.06 -3.21 11.33
N ARG A 53 -9.44 -1.95 11.10
CA ARG A 53 -8.85 -1.12 10.06
C ARG A 53 -8.64 0.31 10.54
N VAL A 54 -7.76 1.04 9.85
CA VAL A 54 -7.61 2.48 10.05
C VAL A 54 -8.86 3.19 9.51
N PRO A 55 -9.55 4.01 10.30
CA PRO A 55 -10.74 4.72 9.83
C PRO A 55 -10.43 5.58 8.60
N GLY A 56 -11.27 5.46 7.58
CA GLY A 56 -11.10 6.22 6.34
C GLY A 56 -10.02 5.73 5.40
N ALA A 57 -9.30 4.68 5.73
CA ALA A 57 -8.30 4.11 4.83
C ALA A 57 -8.96 3.47 3.61
N PHE A 58 -8.34 3.68 2.46
CA PHE A 58 -8.76 3.04 1.22
C PHE A 58 -8.18 1.63 1.15
N HIS A 59 -9.03 0.63 1.03
CA HIS A 59 -8.57 -0.74 0.92
C HIS A 59 -8.19 -1.09 -0.52
N CYS A 60 -6.93 -1.42 -0.72
CA CYS A 60 -6.40 -1.87 -2.00
C CYS A 60 -5.63 -3.17 -1.78
N PRO A 61 -6.24 -4.34 -1.94
CA PRO A 61 -5.53 -5.61 -1.75
C PRO A 61 -4.27 -5.64 -2.60
N ARG A 62 -3.18 -6.16 -2.04
CA ARG A 62 -1.87 -6.12 -2.71
C ARG A 62 -1.93 -6.66 -4.15
N GLY A 63 -2.74 -7.67 -4.41
CA GLY A 63 -2.89 -8.27 -5.74
C GLY A 63 -3.52 -7.36 -6.79
N MET A 64 -4.17 -6.27 -6.38
CA MET A 64 -4.81 -5.31 -7.29
C MET A 64 -4.04 -4.00 -7.42
N LEU A 65 -2.97 -3.83 -6.66
CA LEU A 65 -2.31 -2.53 -6.50
C LEU A 65 -1.84 -1.94 -7.84
N GLU A 66 -1.09 -2.69 -8.63
CA GLU A 66 -0.59 -2.22 -9.91
C GLU A 66 -1.71 -1.87 -10.88
N PHE A 67 -2.78 -2.67 -10.87
CA PHE A 67 -3.92 -2.46 -11.77
C PHE A 67 -4.73 -1.23 -11.42
N TRP A 68 -4.81 -0.88 -10.14
CA TRP A 68 -5.59 0.26 -9.68
C TRP A 68 -4.83 1.58 -9.75
N ILE A 69 -3.50 1.53 -9.60
CA ILE A 69 -2.65 2.73 -9.63
C ILE A 69 -2.44 3.24 -11.05
N ASP A 70 -2.24 2.35 -12.00
CA ASP A 70 -1.86 2.71 -13.37
C ASP A 70 -3.05 3.34 -14.12
N PRO A 71 -2.94 4.64 -14.54
CA PRO A 71 -4.02 5.29 -15.29
C PRO A 71 -4.35 4.63 -16.63
N GLU A 72 -3.42 3.87 -17.20
CA GLU A 72 -3.63 3.15 -18.46
C GLU A 72 -4.29 1.78 -18.25
N SER A 73 -4.39 1.33 -17.01
CA SER A 73 -5.09 0.09 -16.69
C SER A 73 -6.61 0.26 -16.82
N PRO A 74 -7.35 -0.73 -17.38
CA PRO A 74 -8.81 -0.69 -17.39
C PRO A 74 -9.42 -0.73 -15.99
N TYR A 75 -8.64 -1.12 -14.99
CA TYR A 75 -9.10 -1.21 -13.59
C TYR A 75 -8.67 -0.02 -12.73
N HIS A 76 -8.11 1.02 -13.33
CA HIS A 76 -7.64 2.20 -12.60
C HIS A 76 -8.70 2.80 -11.67
N LYS A 77 -8.27 3.17 -10.45
CA LYS A 77 -9.10 3.86 -9.46
C LYS A 77 -8.65 5.31 -9.32
N PRO A 78 -9.58 6.28 -9.46
CA PRO A 78 -9.22 7.71 -9.46
C PRO A 78 -8.54 8.21 -8.19
N VAL A 79 -8.72 7.53 -7.06
CA VAL A 79 -8.07 7.93 -5.80
C VAL A 79 -6.54 7.98 -5.94
N PHE A 80 -5.97 7.15 -6.82
CA PHE A 80 -4.53 7.12 -7.06
C PHE A 80 -4.04 8.18 -8.03
N ALA A 81 -4.94 8.91 -8.67
CA ALA A 81 -4.60 10.00 -9.59
C ALA A 81 -4.67 11.38 -8.92
N GLN A 82 -4.98 11.43 -7.63
CA GLN A 82 -5.05 12.67 -6.87
C GLN A 82 -3.63 13.10 -6.42
N ASP A 83 -3.41 14.40 -6.36
CA ASP A 83 -2.16 14.96 -5.84
C ASP A 83 -2.19 14.96 -4.31
N LYS A 84 -1.95 13.78 -3.74
CA LYS A 84 -1.95 13.53 -2.29
C LYS A 84 -0.79 12.64 -1.89
N LYS A 85 -0.39 12.82 -0.65
CA LYS A 85 0.60 11.95 -0.03
C LYS A 85 -0.01 10.59 0.30
#